data_55df2fcd42f1dc82058b67c5eb5caee8
#
_entry.id   55df2fcd42f1dc82058b67c5eb5caee8
#
_cell.length_a   1.000
_cell.length_b   1.000
_cell.length_c   1.000
_cell.angle_alpha   90.00
_cell.angle_beta   90.00
_cell.angle_gamma   90.00
#
_symmetry.space_group_name_H-M   'P 1'
#
loop_
_entity.id
_entity.type
_entity.pdbx_description
1 polymer ?
#
loop_
_entity_poly.entity_id
_entity_poly.type
_entity_poly.pdbx_seq_one_letter_code
_entity_poly.pdbx_strand_id
1 'polypeptide(L)'
;VAMGNTVVAVPSSAAPLPATDLYQVLETSDLPAGVINIVTGHGDELARVLAAHDDVDGIWYFGSAEVSAEVERLSAGNMKRTWVDLGKERDWSDSRMGAGGEFLEQATQVKNIWIPYGE
;
A
#
# COMPACT_ATOMS: atom_id res chain seq x y z
N VAL A 1 -2.97 8.67 -1.02
CA VAL A 1 -3.99 9.72 -1.11
C VAL A 1 -3.45 10.94 -1.86
N ALA A 2 -2.29 11.50 -1.47
CA ALA A 2 -1.73 12.69 -2.13
C ALA A 2 -1.53 12.55 -3.67
N MET A 3 -1.38 11.33 -4.16
CA MET A 3 -1.25 11.01 -5.58
C MET A 3 -2.57 10.53 -6.23
N GLY A 4 -3.72 10.74 -5.56
CA GLY A 4 -5.04 10.42 -6.10
C GLY A 4 -5.53 8.99 -5.85
N ASN A 5 -4.80 8.19 -5.05
CA ASN A 5 -5.19 6.82 -4.77
C ASN A 5 -6.17 6.72 -3.58
N THR A 6 -7.07 5.76 -3.63
CA THR A 6 -7.75 5.23 -2.45
C THR A 6 -6.87 4.20 -1.75
N VAL A 7 -7.04 4.03 -0.45
CA VAL A 7 -6.14 3.22 0.37
C VAL A 7 -6.91 2.26 1.26
N VAL A 8 -6.51 1.01 1.28
CA VAL A 8 -6.82 0.05 2.34
C VAL A 8 -5.56 -0.09 3.21
N ALA A 9 -5.63 0.40 4.43
CA ALA A 9 -4.52 0.35 5.38
C ALA A 9 -4.72 -0.78 6.38
N VAL A 10 -3.74 -1.68 6.45
CA VAL A 10 -3.71 -2.76 7.43
C VAL A 10 -2.61 -2.42 8.45
N PRO A 11 -2.97 -1.93 9.63
CA PRO A 11 -1.99 -1.61 10.66
C PRO A 11 -1.38 -2.87 11.26
N SER A 12 -0.23 -2.70 11.92
CA SER A 12 0.43 -3.78 12.65
C SER A 12 -0.53 -4.42 13.66
N SER A 13 -0.65 -5.74 13.63
CA SER A 13 -1.45 -6.50 14.60
C SER A 13 -0.93 -6.36 16.03
N ALA A 14 0.34 -6.03 16.21
CA ALA A 14 0.93 -5.79 17.54
C ALA A 14 0.54 -4.44 18.14
N ALA A 15 0.22 -3.44 17.32
CA ALA A 15 -0.14 -2.10 17.76
C ALA A 15 -1.17 -1.44 16.82
N PRO A 16 -2.42 -1.91 16.79
CA PRO A 16 -3.44 -1.38 15.88
C PRO A 16 -4.03 -0.03 16.31
N LEU A 17 -4.00 0.30 17.61
CA LEU A 17 -4.68 1.46 18.19
C LEU A 17 -4.26 2.81 17.57
N PRO A 18 -2.97 3.10 17.31
CA PRO A 18 -2.59 4.36 16.67
C PRO A 18 -3.27 4.60 15.32
N ALA A 19 -3.55 3.54 14.56
CA ALA A 19 -4.27 3.67 13.29
C ALA A 19 -5.76 3.93 13.49
N THR A 20 -6.37 3.34 14.53
CA THR A 20 -7.77 3.62 14.88
C THR A 20 -7.94 5.02 15.47
N ASP A 21 -6.96 5.53 16.22
CA ASP A 21 -6.96 6.90 16.72
C ASP A 21 -6.82 7.92 15.57
N LEU A 22 -6.02 7.60 14.57
CA LEU A 22 -5.90 8.40 13.35
C LEU A 22 -7.25 8.56 12.63
N TYR A 23 -8.16 7.59 12.73
CA TYR A 23 -9.48 7.66 12.12
C TYR A 23 -10.26 8.90 12.56
N GLN A 24 -10.16 9.31 13.81
CA GLN A 24 -10.81 10.53 14.33
C GLN A 24 -10.30 11.79 13.62
N VAL A 25 -9.02 11.83 13.29
CA VAL A 25 -8.43 12.94 12.53
C VAL A 25 -8.93 12.92 11.08
N LEU A 26 -9.04 11.75 10.48
CA LEU A 26 -9.56 11.59 9.12
C LEU A 26 -11.04 12.00 9.03
N GLU A 27 -11.85 11.59 10.01
CA GLU A 27 -13.28 11.89 10.05
C GLU A 27 -13.58 13.39 10.20
N THR A 28 -12.70 14.13 10.88
CA THR A 28 -12.81 15.60 11.08
C THR A 28 -12.08 16.42 10.02
N SER A 29 -11.43 15.76 9.04
CA SER A 29 -10.75 16.41 7.93
C SER A 29 -11.67 16.58 6.71
N ASP A 30 -11.21 17.32 5.71
CA ASP A 30 -11.89 17.44 4.40
C ASP A 30 -11.73 16.22 3.50
N LEU A 31 -11.20 15.11 4.02
CA LEU A 31 -11.01 13.89 3.26
C LEU A 31 -12.35 13.19 3.01
N PRO A 32 -12.73 12.93 1.76
CA PRO A 32 -13.99 12.22 1.47
C PRO A 32 -14.03 10.82 2.09
N ALA A 33 -15.20 10.42 2.56
CA ALA A 33 -15.41 9.07 3.10
C ALA A 33 -15.03 8.00 2.07
N GLY A 34 -14.40 6.91 2.54
CA GLY A 34 -14.00 5.78 1.68
C GLY A 34 -12.64 5.95 0.98
N VAL A 35 -12.00 7.12 1.05
CA VAL A 35 -10.67 7.31 0.49
C VAL A 35 -9.61 6.55 1.28
N ILE A 36 -9.72 6.52 2.60
CA ILE A 36 -8.88 5.69 3.48
C ILE A 36 -9.78 4.73 4.25
N ASN A 37 -9.47 3.43 4.14
CA ASN A 37 -10.18 2.36 4.82
C ASN A 37 -9.19 1.62 5.71
N ILE A 38 -9.44 1.58 7.00
CA ILE A 38 -8.56 0.90 7.97
C ILE A 38 -9.18 -0.45 8.32
N VAL A 39 -8.43 -1.53 8.07
CA VAL A 39 -8.85 -2.90 8.37
C VAL A 39 -7.87 -3.51 9.35
N THR A 40 -8.34 -3.81 10.56
CA THR A 40 -7.52 -4.47 11.59
C THR A 40 -7.66 -5.98 11.50
N GLY A 41 -6.58 -6.71 11.76
CA GLY A 41 -6.57 -8.17 11.72
C GLY A 41 -5.15 -8.73 11.63
N HIS A 42 -5.04 -10.00 11.25
CA HIS A 42 -3.76 -10.64 11.00
C HIS A 42 -3.17 -10.10 9.68
N GLY A 43 -2.12 -9.27 9.79
CA GLY A 43 -1.53 -8.55 8.66
C GLY A 43 -1.13 -9.44 7.50
N ASP A 44 -0.51 -10.59 7.77
CA ASP A 44 -0.07 -11.53 6.74
C ASP A 44 -1.23 -12.19 5.99
N GLU A 45 -2.32 -12.52 6.67
CA GLU A 45 -3.52 -13.07 6.04
C GLU A 45 -4.19 -12.03 5.15
N LEU A 46 -4.36 -10.82 5.67
CA LEU A 46 -4.95 -9.71 4.92
C LEU A 46 -4.08 -9.30 3.73
N ALA A 47 -2.75 -9.33 3.86
CA ALA A 47 -1.83 -9.06 2.78
C ALA A 47 -2.01 -10.07 1.61
N ARG A 48 -2.16 -11.36 1.91
CA ARG A 48 -2.43 -12.39 0.91
C ARG A 48 -3.75 -12.14 0.17
N VAL A 49 -4.80 -11.79 0.91
CA VAL A 49 -6.12 -11.49 0.33
C VAL A 49 -6.02 -10.28 -0.61
N LEU A 50 -5.40 -9.19 -0.16
CA LEU A 50 -5.21 -7.98 -0.97
C LEU A 50 -4.30 -8.23 -2.18
N ALA A 51 -3.26 -9.04 -2.01
CA ALA A 51 -2.36 -9.40 -3.11
C ALA A 51 -3.07 -10.20 -4.21
N ALA A 52 -4.00 -11.06 -3.85
CA ALA A 52 -4.78 -11.86 -4.79
C ALA A 52 -6.00 -11.13 -5.38
N HIS A 53 -6.39 -9.96 -4.83
CA HIS A 53 -7.61 -9.27 -5.24
C HIS A 53 -7.39 -8.49 -6.54
N ASP A 54 -8.24 -8.70 -7.54
CA ASP A 54 -8.08 -8.12 -8.89
C ASP A 54 -8.27 -6.59 -8.92
N ASP A 55 -9.09 -6.03 -8.05
CA ASP A 55 -9.36 -4.58 -7.99
C ASP A 55 -8.33 -3.81 -7.14
N VAL A 56 -7.25 -4.44 -6.71
CA VAL A 56 -6.12 -3.79 -6.05
C VAL A 56 -5.04 -3.53 -7.09
N ASP A 57 -4.75 -2.26 -7.39
CA ASP A 57 -3.78 -1.85 -8.41
C ASP A 57 -2.33 -1.82 -7.91
N GLY A 58 -2.14 -1.74 -6.60
CA GLY A 58 -0.81 -1.73 -5.98
C GLY A 58 -0.86 -2.18 -4.54
N ILE A 59 0.19 -2.87 -4.08
CA ILE A 59 0.31 -3.34 -2.70
C ILE A 59 1.70 -3.03 -2.15
N TRP A 60 1.72 -2.53 -0.92
CA TRP A 60 2.92 -2.32 -0.14
C TRP A 60 2.89 -3.25 1.05
N TYR A 61 3.92 -4.03 1.22
CA TYR A 61 4.03 -4.94 2.36
C TYR A 61 5.42 -4.83 2.98
N PHE A 62 5.45 -4.52 4.26
CA PHE A 62 6.66 -4.36 5.07
C PHE A 62 6.65 -5.38 6.20
N GLY A 63 7.19 -6.56 5.95
CA GLY A 63 7.17 -7.67 6.90
C GLY A 63 8.16 -8.76 6.53
N SER A 64 7.83 -10.02 6.82
CA SER A 64 8.75 -11.13 6.59
C SER A 64 9.11 -11.33 5.11
N ALA A 65 10.30 -11.87 4.85
CA ALA A 65 10.74 -12.19 3.49
C ALA A 65 9.87 -13.25 2.82
N GLU A 66 9.37 -14.21 3.60
CA GLU A 66 8.50 -15.27 3.12
C GLU A 66 7.17 -14.72 2.58
N VAL A 67 6.49 -13.90 3.39
CA VAL A 67 5.22 -13.29 2.98
C VAL A 67 5.43 -12.25 1.88
N SER A 68 6.55 -11.53 1.87
CA SER A 68 6.91 -10.63 0.77
C SER A 68 6.96 -11.36 -0.58
N ALA A 69 7.64 -12.50 -0.64
CA ALA A 69 7.72 -13.30 -1.85
C ALA A 69 6.35 -13.87 -2.27
N GLU A 70 5.50 -14.21 -1.30
CA GLU A 70 4.15 -14.69 -1.56
C GLU A 70 3.24 -13.57 -2.08
N VAL A 71 3.34 -12.36 -1.53
CA VAL A 71 2.64 -11.16 -2.01
C VAL A 71 3.01 -10.88 -3.47
N GLU A 72 4.29 -10.91 -3.83
CA GLU A 72 4.72 -10.73 -5.22
C GLU A 72 4.13 -11.80 -6.15
N ARG A 73 4.19 -13.06 -5.74
CA ARG A 73 3.63 -14.18 -6.51
C ARG A 73 2.12 -14.06 -6.74
N LEU A 74 1.35 -13.72 -5.69
CA LEU A 74 -0.10 -13.56 -5.77
C LEU A 74 -0.50 -12.34 -6.60
N SER A 75 0.31 -11.29 -6.58
CA SER A 75 0.09 -10.06 -7.33
C SER A 75 0.29 -10.19 -8.83
N ALA A 76 0.88 -11.27 -9.31
CA ALA A 76 1.12 -11.50 -10.73
C ALA A 76 -0.17 -11.65 -11.57
N GLY A 77 -1.30 -12.02 -10.95
CA GLY A 77 -2.56 -12.29 -11.63
C GLY A 77 -3.10 -11.10 -12.43
N ASN A 78 -3.04 -9.91 -11.87
CA ASN A 78 -3.46 -8.66 -12.52
C ASN A 78 -2.30 -7.69 -12.79
N MET A 79 -1.05 -8.15 -12.63
CA MET A 79 0.18 -7.36 -12.80
C MET A 79 0.19 -6.08 -11.94
N LYS A 80 -0.39 -6.12 -10.75
CA LYS A 80 -0.38 -4.98 -9.83
C LYS A 80 1.05 -4.63 -9.40
N ARG A 81 1.26 -3.38 -9.08
CA ARG A 81 2.55 -2.93 -8.58
C ARG A 81 2.76 -3.40 -7.15
N THR A 82 3.91 -4.01 -6.89
CA THR A 82 4.32 -4.44 -5.56
C THR A 82 5.49 -3.61 -5.05
N TRP A 83 5.46 -3.30 -3.76
CA TRP A 83 6.58 -2.76 -3.03
C TRP A 83 6.74 -3.52 -1.72
N VAL A 84 7.75 -4.36 -1.66
CA VAL A 84 8.05 -5.21 -0.51
C VAL A 84 9.48 -5.00 -0.06
N ASP A 85 9.74 -5.14 1.24
CA ASP A 85 11.07 -4.96 1.82
C ASP A 85 11.85 -6.27 2.02
N LEU A 86 11.20 -7.41 1.77
CA LEU A 86 11.78 -8.76 1.89
C LEU A 86 12.40 -9.02 3.28
N GLY A 87 11.76 -8.52 4.32
CA GLY A 87 12.22 -8.69 5.70
C GLY A 87 13.35 -7.75 6.12
N LYS A 88 13.65 -6.72 5.33
CA LYS A 88 14.61 -5.69 5.74
C LYS A 88 13.97 -4.79 6.78
N GLU A 89 14.72 -4.51 7.83
CA GLU A 89 14.29 -3.55 8.83
C GLU A 89 14.22 -2.14 8.24
N ARG A 90 13.11 -1.47 8.50
CA ARG A 90 12.89 -0.07 8.13
C ARG A 90 12.75 0.76 9.41
N ASP A 91 13.57 1.80 9.55
CA ASP A 91 13.42 2.75 10.65
C ASP A 91 12.30 3.74 10.31
N TRP A 92 11.13 3.48 10.84
CA TRP A 92 9.95 4.33 10.65
C TRP A 92 10.04 5.69 11.36
N SER A 93 11.00 5.87 12.27
CA SER A 93 11.26 7.15 12.94
C SER A 93 12.19 8.06 12.13
N ASP A 94 12.97 7.51 11.21
CA ASP A 94 13.77 8.30 10.26
C ASP A 94 12.85 8.94 9.21
N SER A 95 12.93 10.25 9.05
CA SER A 95 12.04 10.99 8.16
C SER A 95 12.15 10.60 6.68
N ARG A 96 13.30 10.10 6.24
CA ARG A 96 13.50 9.63 4.85
C ARG A 96 12.97 8.23 4.68
N MET A 97 13.19 7.34 5.65
CA MET A 97 12.75 5.95 5.59
C MET A 97 11.25 5.81 5.89
N GLY A 98 10.68 6.66 6.75
CA GLY A 98 9.27 6.61 7.16
C GLY A 98 8.32 7.49 6.35
N ALA A 99 8.81 8.58 5.73
CA ALA A 99 7.96 9.55 5.02
C ALA A 99 8.66 10.22 3.82
N GLY A 100 9.69 9.60 3.26
CA GLY A 100 10.47 10.14 2.13
C GLY A 100 9.73 10.14 0.80
N GLY A 101 10.34 10.78 -0.22
CA GLY A 101 9.80 10.86 -1.58
C GLY A 101 9.55 9.51 -2.25
N GLU A 102 10.22 8.45 -1.80
CA GLU A 102 10.00 7.07 -2.26
C GLU A 102 8.52 6.65 -2.17
N PHE A 103 7.81 7.05 -1.11
CA PHE A 103 6.38 6.75 -0.94
C PHE A 103 5.52 7.39 -2.04
N LEU A 104 5.87 8.60 -2.49
CA LEU A 104 5.16 9.25 -3.59
C LEU A 104 5.44 8.57 -4.93
N GLU A 105 6.69 8.16 -5.16
CA GLU A 105 7.08 7.41 -6.37
C GLU A 105 6.38 6.06 -6.44
N GLN A 106 6.35 5.33 -5.32
CA GLN A 106 5.68 4.03 -5.24
C GLN A 106 4.14 4.14 -5.35
N ALA A 107 3.58 5.30 -5.01
CA ALA A 107 2.14 5.56 -5.14
C ALA A 107 1.71 5.96 -6.57
N THR A 108 2.63 5.99 -7.53
CA THR A 108 2.36 6.35 -8.92
C THR A 108 2.86 5.28 -9.89
N GLN A 109 2.21 5.19 -11.04
CA GLN A 109 2.66 4.36 -12.15
C GLN A 109 2.84 5.20 -13.40
N VAL A 110 4.05 5.19 -13.96
CA VAL A 110 4.32 5.82 -15.26
C VAL A 110 3.87 4.86 -16.36
N LYS A 111 2.97 5.32 -17.23
CA LYS A 111 2.53 4.59 -18.41
C LYS A 111 3.01 5.32 -19.66
N ASN A 112 3.73 4.61 -20.53
CA ASN A 112 4.09 5.11 -21.84
C ASN A 112 2.97 4.76 -22.85
N ILE A 113 2.38 5.77 -23.46
CA ILE A 113 1.35 5.58 -24.49
C ILE A 113 1.99 5.87 -25.84
N TRP A 114 2.05 4.86 -26.70
CA TRP A 114 2.52 4.98 -28.07
C TRP A 114 1.32 5.08 -29.00
N ILE A 115 1.13 6.25 -29.56
CA ILE A 115 0.08 6.45 -30.58
C ILE A 115 0.79 6.45 -31.94
N PRO A 116 0.50 5.50 -32.83
CA PRO A 116 1.04 5.55 -34.18
C PRO A 116 0.48 6.79 -34.89
N TYR A 117 1.36 7.72 -35.24
CA TYR A 117 1.08 8.77 -36.21
C TYR A 117 1.40 8.19 -37.57
N GLY A 118 0.38 7.76 -38.29
CA GLY A 118 0.46 7.31 -39.65
C GLY A 118 -0.73 7.83 -40.45
N GLU A 119 -0.48 8.22 -41.65
CA GLU A 119 -1.44 8.71 -42.64
C GLU A 119 -2.69 7.84 -42.74
#